data_2a9c793201089f4d57dd403a4e3f0f9d
#
_entry.id   2a9c793201089f4d57dd403a4e3f0f9d
#
_cell.length_a   1.000
_cell.length_b   1.000
_cell.length_c   1.000
_cell.angle_alpha   90.00
_cell.angle_beta   90.00
_cell.angle_gamma   90.00
#
_symmetry.space_group_name_H-M   'P 1'
#
loop_
_entity.id
_entity.type
_entity.pdbx_description
1 polymer ?
#
loop_
_entity_poly.entity_id
_entity_poly.type
_entity_poly.pdbx_seq_one_letter_code
_entity_poly.pdbx_strand_id
1 'polypeptide(L)'
;MPLEIYRRGNVWWVKGRVEYHGTPISDYYRQSTGSSDKAGAREWVVAETDRQRRRYLIGEEASLTFGDAVMMYPATPKSAKQLLPITELIGEMRIGAITGEFLKSLGPKLKPDAATDTWWREIITPARAVINYAHNTKGTPYLRVKGYEGRERIAQDNRRGKRSRVERVPGSKEWIAAFCAHADQHNAALARFMFETAARIDQAISVTPDDMDLMGHRVRLKAQKGHDEAWVTISHEMMIELANLKPKRPKNRKTGEVYAPRVFGYQSPTGYRKRWKTICKQAGIADLSAHAAGRHGFFTELTVRQGVDPITAAKAGRWSDATLPLRSYGHAEADEADIRARFRTNPVQGADVQPINQLTKKRK
;
A
#
# COMPACT_ATOMS: atom_id res chain seq x y z
N MET A 1 49.96 -2.43 -14.73
CA MET A 1 50.28 -3.27 -13.57
C MET A 1 48.97 -3.97 -13.14
N PRO A 2 48.86 -5.28 -13.29
CA PRO A 2 47.64 -6.01 -12.95
C PRO A 2 47.31 -5.89 -11.47
N LEU A 3 46.10 -6.31 -11.07
CA LEU A 3 45.66 -6.26 -9.68
C LEU A 3 46.49 -7.20 -8.81
N GLU A 4 47.10 -6.66 -7.77
CA GLU A 4 47.86 -7.38 -6.76
C GLU A 4 47.29 -7.21 -5.39
N ILE A 5 47.19 -8.30 -4.60
CA ILE A 5 46.75 -8.25 -3.21
C ILE A 5 47.95 -8.15 -2.28
N TYR A 6 47.81 -7.36 -1.21
CA TYR A 6 48.79 -7.22 -0.15
C TYR A 6 48.09 -7.06 1.21
N ARG A 7 48.78 -7.45 2.27
CA ARG A 7 48.25 -7.37 3.62
C ARG A 7 48.53 -6.00 4.25
N ARG A 8 47.55 -5.38 4.86
CA ARG A 8 47.68 -4.15 5.64
C ARG A 8 46.90 -4.26 6.92
N GLY A 9 47.58 -4.47 8.04
CA GLY A 9 46.95 -4.80 9.32
C GLY A 9 46.26 -6.17 9.26
N ASN A 10 45.00 -6.23 9.72
CA ASN A 10 44.19 -7.45 9.75
C ASN A 10 43.35 -7.67 8.46
N VAL A 11 43.50 -6.81 7.44
CA VAL A 11 42.66 -6.84 6.24
C VAL A 11 43.57 -6.87 5.00
N TRP A 12 43.13 -7.61 3.95
CA TRP A 12 43.77 -7.63 2.65
C TRP A 12 43.34 -6.43 1.82
N TRP A 13 44.30 -5.87 1.12
CA TRP A 13 44.15 -4.72 0.22
C TRP A 13 44.52 -5.12 -1.18
N VAL A 14 44.01 -4.38 -2.16
CA VAL A 14 44.38 -4.51 -3.58
C VAL A 14 44.99 -3.22 -4.08
N LYS A 15 45.97 -3.36 -4.98
CA LYS A 15 46.56 -2.27 -5.76
C LYS A 15 46.71 -2.69 -7.23
N GLY A 16 46.74 -1.73 -8.16
CA GLY A 16 46.91 -2.00 -9.60
C GLY A 16 45.67 -1.61 -10.42
N ARG A 17 45.63 -2.12 -11.65
CA ARG A 17 44.53 -1.88 -12.61
C ARG A 17 44.09 -3.21 -13.20
N VAL A 18 42.80 -3.27 -13.60
CA VAL A 18 42.34 -4.37 -14.45
C VAL A 18 42.81 -4.12 -15.87
N GLU A 19 43.37 -5.16 -16.49
CA GLU A 19 43.89 -5.14 -17.88
C GLU A 19 43.11 -6.13 -18.74
N TYR A 20 42.89 -5.76 -20.01
CA TYR A 20 42.33 -6.62 -21.03
C TYR A 20 43.25 -6.57 -22.28
N HIS A 21 43.83 -7.72 -22.67
CA HIS A 21 44.85 -7.81 -23.74
C HIS A 21 45.97 -6.78 -23.59
N GLY A 22 46.50 -6.59 -22.38
CA GLY A 22 47.57 -5.65 -22.07
C GLY A 22 47.17 -4.18 -21.97
N THR A 23 45.91 -3.84 -22.23
CA THR A 23 45.40 -2.49 -22.13
C THR A 23 44.70 -2.28 -20.77
N PRO A 24 45.06 -1.26 -19.97
CA PRO A 24 44.32 -0.94 -18.74
C PRO A 24 42.89 -0.51 -19.06
N ILE A 25 41.91 -1.17 -18.42
CA ILE A 25 40.46 -0.94 -18.60
C ILE A 25 39.78 -0.44 -17.34
N SER A 26 40.54 -0.16 -16.30
CA SER A 26 40.00 0.44 -15.04
C SER A 26 40.90 1.55 -14.54
N ASP A 27 40.37 2.36 -13.61
CA ASP A 27 41.18 3.25 -12.77
C ASP A 27 42.15 2.46 -11.90
N TYR A 28 43.12 3.15 -11.30
CA TYR A 28 44.06 2.53 -10.39
C TYR A 28 43.41 2.23 -9.03
N TYR A 29 43.36 0.95 -8.69
CA TYR A 29 42.89 0.51 -7.39
C TYR A 29 43.93 0.68 -6.30
N ARG A 30 43.52 1.19 -5.14
CA ARG A 30 44.27 1.16 -3.89
C ARG A 30 43.25 1.16 -2.75
N GLN A 31 42.62 0.01 -2.52
CA GLN A 31 41.52 -0.09 -1.54
C GLN A 31 41.51 -1.41 -0.80
N SER A 32 40.76 -1.47 0.30
CA SER A 32 40.53 -2.71 1.04
C SER A 32 39.60 -3.64 0.27
N THR A 33 39.91 -4.95 0.29
CA THR A 33 39.00 -5.99 -0.20
C THR A 33 37.87 -6.32 0.79
N GLY A 34 37.96 -5.82 2.03
CA GLY A 34 37.03 -6.19 3.12
C GLY A 34 37.30 -7.57 3.73
N SER A 35 38.24 -8.35 3.15
CA SER A 35 38.52 -9.71 3.60
C SER A 35 39.68 -9.76 4.60
N SER A 36 39.55 -10.56 5.66
CA SER A 36 40.60 -10.85 6.62
C SER A 36 41.50 -12.02 6.18
N ASP A 37 41.06 -12.84 5.21
CA ASP A 37 41.80 -13.96 4.66
C ASP A 37 42.21 -13.74 3.20
N LYS A 38 43.23 -14.49 2.77
CA LYS A 38 43.83 -14.37 1.43
C LYS A 38 42.93 -14.93 0.33
N ALA A 39 42.10 -15.93 0.63
CA ALA A 39 41.20 -16.57 -0.32
C ALA A 39 40.11 -15.61 -0.73
N GLY A 40 39.40 -15.00 0.26
CA GLY A 40 38.38 -13.99 0.00
C GLY A 40 38.92 -12.74 -0.72
N ALA A 41 40.16 -12.34 -0.45
CA ALA A 41 40.80 -11.26 -1.22
C ALA A 41 41.04 -11.63 -2.69
N ARG A 42 41.40 -12.90 -2.98
CA ARG A 42 41.53 -13.39 -4.36
C ARG A 42 40.18 -13.48 -5.06
N GLU A 43 39.17 -13.96 -4.40
CA GLU A 43 37.81 -13.99 -4.92
C GLU A 43 37.32 -12.58 -5.27
N TRP A 44 37.60 -11.58 -4.43
CA TRP A 44 37.34 -10.19 -4.73
C TRP A 44 38.03 -9.73 -6.00
N VAL A 45 39.33 -10.05 -6.19
CA VAL A 45 40.09 -9.68 -7.39
C VAL A 45 39.48 -10.32 -8.65
N VAL A 46 39.07 -11.58 -8.58
CA VAL A 46 38.43 -12.28 -9.71
C VAL A 46 37.11 -11.60 -10.06
N ALA A 47 36.25 -11.38 -9.08
CA ALA A 47 34.94 -10.76 -9.27
C ALA A 47 35.07 -9.35 -9.87
N GLU A 48 36.00 -8.53 -9.35
CA GLU A 48 36.21 -7.16 -9.85
C GLU A 48 36.83 -7.16 -11.26
N THR A 49 37.77 -8.06 -11.55
CA THR A 49 38.33 -8.24 -12.89
C THR A 49 37.23 -8.57 -13.91
N ASP A 50 36.36 -9.49 -13.59
CA ASP A 50 35.22 -9.88 -14.43
C ASP A 50 34.23 -8.75 -14.61
N ARG A 51 33.98 -7.95 -13.55
CA ARG A 51 33.11 -6.77 -13.59
C ARG A 51 33.68 -5.74 -14.58
N GLN A 52 34.99 -5.38 -14.49
CA GLN A 52 35.60 -4.38 -15.34
C GLN A 52 35.71 -4.84 -16.80
N ARG A 53 36.03 -6.11 -17.04
CA ARG A 53 36.01 -6.70 -18.39
C ARG A 53 34.65 -6.64 -19.04
N ARG A 54 33.61 -6.97 -18.28
CA ARG A 54 32.22 -6.86 -18.75
C ARG A 54 31.86 -5.43 -19.12
N ARG A 55 32.20 -4.45 -18.25
CA ARG A 55 31.98 -3.01 -18.52
C ARG A 55 32.68 -2.59 -19.82
N TYR A 56 33.88 -3.01 -20.02
CA TYR A 56 34.68 -2.67 -21.21
C TYR A 56 34.10 -3.29 -22.50
N LEU A 57 33.70 -4.58 -22.46
CA LEU A 57 33.28 -5.33 -23.64
C LEU A 57 31.83 -5.01 -24.07
N ILE A 58 30.92 -4.76 -23.15
CA ILE A 58 29.50 -4.62 -23.45
C ILE A 58 28.91 -3.26 -23.02
N GLY A 59 29.75 -2.36 -22.53
CA GLY A 59 29.35 -1.06 -22.01
C GLY A 59 28.91 -1.08 -20.55
N GLU A 60 29.04 0.06 -19.91
CA GLU A 60 28.67 0.22 -18.48
C GLU A 60 27.18 -0.06 -18.24
N GLU A 61 26.33 0.45 -19.12
CA GLU A 61 24.87 0.30 -19.03
C GLU A 61 24.41 -1.14 -19.13
N ALA A 62 24.99 -1.91 -20.08
CA ALA A 62 24.66 -3.32 -20.28
C ALA A 62 25.25 -4.23 -19.18
N SER A 63 26.28 -3.79 -18.46
CA SER A 63 26.93 -4.54 -17.38
C SER A 63 26.30 -4.35 -16.01
N LEU A 64 25.45 -3.33 -15.83
CA LEU A 64 24.86 -2.94 -14.54
C LEU A 64 24.08 -4.09 -13.92
N THR A 65 24.40 -4.43 -12.67
CA THR A 65 23.68 -5.46 -11.91
C THR A 65 22.51 -4.87 -11.14
N PHE A 66 21.61 -5.74 -10.66
CA PHE A 66 20.51 -5.32 -9.78
C PHE A 66 21.04 -4.73 -8.47
N GLY A 67 22.09 -5.31 -7.90
CA GLY A 67 22.74 -4.80 -6.69
C GLY A 67 23.31 -3.39 -6.89
N ASP A 68 24.01 -3.14 -8.02
CA ASP A 68 24.50 -1.80 -8.35
C ASP A 68 23.35 -0.78 -8.44
N ALA A 69 22.23 -1.18 -9.05
CA ALA A 69 21.06 -0.33 -9.16
C ALA A 69 20.39 -0.05 -7.81
N VAL A 70 20.33 -1.02 -6.91
CA VAL A 70 19.84 -0.84 -5.54
C VAL A 70 20.69 0.16 -4.77
N MET A 71 22.01 0.11 -4.93
CA MET A 71 22.92 1.07 -4.27
C MET A 71 22.74 2.51 -4.75
N MET A 72 22.32 2.70 -6.00
CA MET A 72 22.02 4.03 -6.55
C MET A 72 20.60 4.52 -6.21
N TYR A 73 19.69 3.62 -5.84
CA TYR A 73 18.28 3.93 -5.65
C TYR A 73 18.04 4.65 -4.32
N PRO A 74 17.34 5.80 -4.29
CA PRO A 74 17.02 6.53 -3.05
C PRO A 74 15.93 5.81 -2.24
N ALA A 75 16.29 4.68 -1.65
CA ALA A 75 15.36 3.82 -0.93
C ALA A 75 14.88 4.45 0.38
N THR A 76 13.57 4.44 0.61
CA THR A 76 13.02 4.70 1.93
C THR A 76 13.31 3.51 2.87
N PRO A 77 13.28 3.68 4.22
CA PRO A 77 13.46 2.56 5.15
C PRO A 77 12.53 1.36 4.87
N LYS A 78 11.31 1.64 4.41
CA LYS A 78 10.35 0.60 4.03
C LYS A 78 10.78 -0.13 2.75
N SER A 79 11.16 0.60 1.71
CA SER A 79 11.59 -0.01 0.46
C SER A 79 12.92 -0.74 0.61
N ALA A 80 13.86 -0.23 1.40
CA ALA A 80 15.11 -0.91 1.73
C ALA A 80 14.86 -2.28 2.37
N LYS A 81 13.96 -2.35 3.35
CA LYS A 81 13.56 -3.63 3.97
C LYS A 81 12.95 -4.63 2.98
N GLN A 82 12.23 -4.14 1.96
CA GLN A 82 11.64 -4.99 0.92
C GLN A 82 12.68 -5.42 -0.12
N LEU A 83 13.63 -4.55 -0.43
CA LEU A 83 14.68 -4.81 -1.43
C LEU A 83 15.76 -5.77 -0.92
N LEU A 84 16.07 -5.78 0.37
CA LEU A 84 17.12 -6.60 0.93
C LEU A 84 17.04 -8.08 0.51
N PRO A 85 15.94 -8.82 0.77
CA PRO A 85 15.85 -10.24 0.37
C PRO A 85 15.84 -10.44 -1.15
N ILE A 86 15.43 -9.43 -1.91
CA ILE A 86 15.49 -9.48 -3.38
C ILE A 86 16.94 -9.35 -3.83
N THR A 87 17.68 -8.41 -3.24
CA THR A 87 19.11 -8.18 -3.56
C THR A 87 19.98 -9.38 -3.18
N GLU A 88 19.71 -10.02 -2.04
CA GLU A 88 20.40 -11.25 -1.64
C GLU A 88 20.22 -12.38 -2.68
N LEU A 89 19.06 -12.44 -3.35
CA LEU A 89 18.78 -13.50 -4.32
C LEU A 89 19.23 -13.18 -5.74
N ILE A 90 19.15 -11.92 -6.19
CA ILE A 90 19.38 -11.53 -7.59
C ILE A 90 20.34 -10.34 -7.75
N GLY A 91 21.04 -9.96 -6.70
CA GLY A 91 21.95 -8.79 -6.72
C GLY A 91 22.98 -8.82 -7.82
N GLU A 92 23.54 -9.99 -8.13
CA GLU A 92 24.56 -10.19 -9.18
C GLU A 92 23.97 -10.31 -10.60
N MET A 93 22.64 -10.38 -10.73
CA MET A 93 22.02 -10.46 -12.05
C MET A 93 22.08 -9.11 -12.78
N ARG A 94 22.40 -9.15 -14.07
CA ARG A 94 22.32 -7.95 -14.92
C ARG A 94 20.88 -7.50 -15.08
N ILE A 95 20.66 -6.19 -15.00
CA ILE A 95 19.31 -5.60 -15.15
C ILE A 95 18.65 -6.03 -16.47
N GLY A 96 19.40 -6.03 -17.57
CA GLY A 96 18.88 -6.43 -18.89
C GLY A 96 18.43 -7.89 -18.99
N ALA A 97 18.86 -8.76 -18.07
CA ALA A 97 18.43 -10.16 -18.00
C ALA A 97 17.17 -10.36 -17.14
N ILE A 98 16.73 -9.34 -16.40
CA ILE A 98 15.58 -9.43 -15.51
C ILE A 98 14.30 -9.11 -16.30
N THR A 99 13.47 -10.11 -16.51
CA THR A 99 12.17 -9.96 -17.19
C THR A 99 11.03 -9.81 -16.19
N GLY A 100 9.87 -9.36 -16.67
CA GLY A 100 8.66 -9.28 -15.83
C GLY A 100 8.19 -10.64 -15.28
N GLU A 101 8.29 -11.70 -16.11
CA GLU A 101 7.95 -13.07 -15.70
C GLU A 101 8.95 -13.61 -14.67
N PHE A 102 10.24 -13.29 -14.86
CA PHE A 102 11.25 -13.63 -13.86
C PHE A 102 10.93 -12.99 -12.50
N LEU A 103 10.57 -11.69 -12.45
CA LEU A 103 10.19 -11.04 -11.20
C LEU A 103 8.94 -11.68 -10.56
N LYS A 104 7.97 -12.12 -11.37
CA LYS A 104 6.81 -12.86 -10.84
C LYS A 104 7.23 -14.18 -10.19
N SER A 105 8.22 -14.88 -10.75
CA SER A 105 8.72 -16.15 -10.21
C SER A 105 9.42 -16.02 -8.85
N LEU A 106 9.85 -14.80 -8.46
CA LEU A 106 10.42 -14.55 -7.15
C LEU A 106 9.38 -14.58 -6.01
N GLY A 107 8.11 -14.34 -6.34
CA GLY A 107 7.03 -14.32 -5.36
C GLY A 107 6.96 -15.58 -4.50
N PRO A 108 6.78 -16.77 -5.10
CA PRO A 108 6.77 -18.04 -4.37
C PRO A 108 8.09 -18.34 -3.64
N LYS A 109 9.23 -17.91 -4.17
CA LYS A 109 10.55 -18.16 -3.57
C LYS A 109 10.76 -17.34 -2.29
N LEU A 110 10.44 -16.04 -2.34
CA LEU A 110 10.69 -15.11 -1.24
C LEU A 110 9.56 -15.10 -0.20
N LYS A 111 8.33 -15.34 -0.61
CA LYS A 111 7.14 -15.32 0.25
C LYS A 111 6.14 -16.40 -0.14
N PRO A 112 6.45 -17.69 0.11
CA PRO A 112 5.62 -18.83 -0.34
C PRO A 112 4.18 -18.76 0.16
N ASP A 113 3.96 -18.23 1.37
CA ASP A 113 2.65 -18.16 2.02
C ASP A 113 1.88 -16.86 1.75
N ALA A 114 2.38 -15.99 0.88
CA ALA A 114 1.72 -14.71 0.62
C ALA A 114 0.76 -14.79 -0.58
N ALA A 115 -0.26 -13.93 -0.60
CA ALA A 115 -1.13 -13.71 -1.75
C ALA A 115 -0.38 -12.96 -2.88
N THR A 116 -0.84 -13.13 -4.11
CA THR A 116 -0.26 -12.48 -5.30
C THR A 116 -0.23 -10.95 -5.19
N ASP A 117 -1.23 -10.31 -4.57
CA ASP A 117 -1.21 -8.87 -4.32
C ASP A 117 -0.08 -8.44 -3.36
N THR A 118 0.32 -9.32 -2.44
CA THR A 118 1.48 -9.08 -1.58
C THR A 118 2.78 -9.21 -2.36
N TRP A 119 2.92 -10.22 -3.24
CA TRP A 119 4.06 -10.35 -4.13
C TRP A 119 4.21 -9.13 -5.03
N TRP A 120 3.09 -8.69 -5.61
CA TRP A 120 3.09 -7.47 -6.43
C TRP A 120 3.59 -6.25 -5.67
N ARG A 121 3.06 -6.02 -4.47
CA ARG A 121 3.37 -4.84 -3.65
C ARG A 121 4.76 -4.87 -3.04
N GLU A 122 5.26 -6.05 -2.64
CA GLU A 122 6.44 -6.15 -1.77
C GLU A 122 7.67 -6.72 -2.48
N ILE A 123 7.51 -7.27 -3.69
CA ILE A 123 8.59 -7.84 -4.48
C ILE A 123 8.65 -7.16 -5.85
N ILE A 124 7.59 -7.27 -6.65
CA ILE A 124 7.59 -6.80 -8.04
C ILE A 124 7.68 -5.27 -8.12
N THR A 125 6.86 -4.56 -7.36
CA THR A 125 6.85 -3.09 -7.39
C THR A 125 8.19 -2.48 -6.93
N PRO A 126 8.79 -2.89 -5.81
CA PRO A 126 10.10 -2.37 -5.40
C PRO A 126 11.21 -2.71 -6.39
N ALA A 127 11.29 -3.96 -6.88
CA ALA A 127 12.31 -4.36 -7.86
C ALA A 127 12.17 -3.59 -9.17
N ARG A 128 10.96 -3.46 -9.70
CA ARG A 128 10.69 -2.65 -10.90
C ARG A 128 11.05 -1.18 -10.70
N ALA A 129 10.79 -0.62 -9.51
CA ALA A 129 11.14 0.77 -9.23
C ALA A 129 12.66 1.01 -9.31
N VAL A 130 13.47 0.10 -8.77
CA VAL A 130 14.93 0.13 -8.86
C VAL A 130 15.41 0.03 -10.32
N ILE A 131 14.90 -0.94 -11.08
CA ILE A 131 15.29 -1.15 -12.48
C ILE A 131 14.92 0.07 -13.34
N ASN A 132 13.72 0.63 -13.16
CA ASN A 132 13.29 1.79 -13.92
C ASN A 132 13.96 3.09 -13.45
N TYR A 133 14.42 3.17 -12.21
CA TYR A 133 15.31 4.25 -11.77
C TYR A 133 16.66 4.17 -12.47
N ALA A 134 17.24 2.98 -12.59
CA ALA A 134 18.47 2.76 -13.35
C ALA A 134 18.29 3.08 -14.86
N HIS A 135 17.11 2.78 -15.44
CA HIS A 135 16.75 3.24 -16.77
C HIS A 135 16.85 4.76 -16.90
N ASN A 136 16.19 5.49 -15.99
CA ASN A 136 16.14 6.95 -16.04
C ASN A 136 17.49 7.64 -15.80
N THR A 137 18.39 6.99 -15.05
CA THR A 137 19.68 7.59 -14.64
C THR A 137 20.87 7.10 -15.45
N LYS A 138 20.79 5.91 -16.05
CA LYS A 138 21.88 5.22 -16.73
C LYS A 138 21.50 4.67 -18.11
N GLY A 139 20.31 4.92 -18.62
CA GLY A 139 19.88 4.46 -19.96
C GLY A 139 19.68 2.94 -20.09
N THR A 140 19.67 2.17 -19.00
CA THR A 140 19.43 0.72 -19.06
C THR A 140 18.03 0.39 -19.63
N PRO A 141 17.79 -0.85 -20.10
CA PRO A 141 16.47 -1.21 -20.62
C PRO A 141 15.33 -0.97 -19.63
N TYR A 142 14.23 -0.37 -20.10
CA TYR A 142 13.03 -0.16 -19.29
C TYR A 142 12.29 -1.48 -19.03
N LEU A 143 11.91 -1.74 -17.79
CA LEU A 143 11.16 -2.94 -17.42
C LEU A 143 9.67 -2.66 -17.26
N ARG A 144 8.88 -3.25 -18.16
CA ARG A 144 7.42 -3.29 -18.03
C ARG A 144 6.98 -4.67 -17.52
N VAL A 145 6.27 -4.69 -16.40
CA VAL A 145 5.72 -5.93 -15.84
C VAL A 145 4.20 -5.90 -15.96
N LYS A 146 3.62 -6.88 -16.63
CA LYS A 146 2.15 -7.08 -16.65
C LYS A 146 1.69 -7.61 -15.30
N GLY A 147 0.61 -7.05 -14.76
CA GLY A 147 -0.03 -7.55 -13.54
C GLY A 147 -0.49 -9.00 -13.69
N TYR A 148 -0.80 -9.63 -12.57
CA TYR A 148 -1.47 -10.94 -12.61
C TYR A 148 -2.86 -10.79 -13.20
N GLU A 149 -3.17 -11.56 -14.25
CA GLU A 149 -4.51 -11.63 -14.81
C GLU A 149 -5.49 -12.28 -13.82
N GLY A 150 -6.78 -12.02 -13.96
CA GLY A 150 -7.77 -12.50 -13.00
C GLY A 150 -7.71 -14.01 -12.74
N ARG A 151 -7.63 -14.80 -13.82
CA ARG A 151 -7.52 -16.28 -13.75
C ARG A 151 -6.20 -16.73 -13.13
N GLU A 152 -5.08 -16.15 -13.57
CA GLU A 152 -3.74 -16.45 -13.04
C GLU A 152 -3.68 -16.16 -11.53
N ARG A 153 -4.16 -14.99 -11.11
CA ARG A 153 -4.20 -14.58 -9.71
C ARG A 153 -5.02 -15.56 -8.86
N ILE A 154 -6.23 -15.88 -9.29
CA ILE A 154 -7.12 -16.81 -8.57
C ILE A 154 -6.47 -18.19 -8.46
N ALA A 155 -5.92 -18.73 -9.54
CA ALA A 155 -5.25 -20.02 -9.53
C ALA A 155 -4.03 -20.02 -8.59
N GLN A 156 -3.21 -18.99 -8.64
CA GLN A 156 -2.05 -18.85 -7.75
C GLN A 156 -2.45 -18.70 -6.29
N ASP A 157 -3.46 -17.90 -5.98
CA ASP A 157 -3.90 -17.68 -4.61
C ASP A 157 -4.60 -18.91 -4.03
N ASN A 158 -5.45 -19.59 -4.80
CA ASN A 158 -6.16 -20.81 -4.35
C ASN A 158 -5.19 -21.94 -4.01
N ARG A 159 -4.11 -22.14 -4.80
CA ARG A 159 -3.07 -23.16 -4.51
C ARG A 159 -2.45 -23.00 -3.12
N ARG A 160 -2.48 -21.79 -2.55
CA ARG A 160 -1.91 -21.45 -1.24
C ARG A 160 -2.97 -21.16 -0.17
N GLY A 161 -4.25 -21.35 -0.47
CA GLY A 161 -5.34 -20.99 0.43
C GLY A 161 -5.39 -19.50 0.75
N LYS A 162 -4.95 -18.63 -0.16
CA LYS A 162 -4.93 -17.18 0.02
C LYS A 162 -5.99 -16.51 -0.84
N ARG A 163 -6.33 -15.29 -0.49
CA ARG A 163 -7.24 -14.43 -1.26
C ARG A 163 -6.64 -13.04 -1.42
N SER A 164 -6.46 -12.62 -2.65
CA SER A 164 -6.26 -11.21 -3.00
C SER A 164 -7.61 -10.52 -3.17
N ARG A 165 -7.64 -9.20 -2.97
CA ARG A 165 -8.84 -8.36 -3.17
C ARG A 165 -10.05 -8.85 -2.38
N VAL A 166 -9.83 -9.10 -1.09
CA VAL A 166 -10.94 -9.45 -0.18
C VAL A 166 -11.87 -8.25 -0.08
N GLU A 167 -13.13 -8.48 -0.43
CA GLU A 167 -14.19 -7.51 -0.21
C GLU A 167 -14.36 -7.26 1.29
N ARG A 168 -14.47 -6.01 1.67
CA ARG A 168 -14.58 -5.60 3.07
C ARG A 168 -15.97 -5.05 3.31
N VAL A 169 -16.65 -5.59 4.28
CA VAL A 169 -17.92 -5.07 4.75
C VAL A 169 -17.73 -3.61 5.23
N PRO A 170 -18.49 -2.65 4.71
CA PRO A 170 -18.46 -1.27 5.19
C PRO A 170 -19.16 -1.15 6.56
N GLY A 171 -18.79 -0.16 7.34
CA GLY A 171 -19.56 0.21 8.54
C GLY A 171 -20.93 0.76 8.18
N SER A 172 -21.85 0.68 9.14
CA SER A 172 -23.16 1.31 9.05
C SER A 172 -23.45 2.15 10.29
N LYS A 173 -24.53 2.93 10.27
CA LYS A 173 -24.97 3.69 11.45
C LYS A 173 -25.23 2.77 12.63
N GLU A 174 -25.84 1.61 12.40
CA GLU A 174 -26.16 0.60 13.42
C GLU A 174 -24.86 0.02 14.00
N TRP A 175 -23.88 -0.29 13.13
CA TRP A 175 -22.58 -0.77 13.57
C TRP A 175 -21.86 0.28 14.45
N ILE A 176 -21.86 1.55 14.02
CA ILE A 176 -21.28 2.66 14.78
C ILE A 176 -21.99 2.84 16.12
N ALA A 177 -23.32 2.79 16.15
CA ALA A 177 -24.11 2.92 17.39
C ALA A 177 -23.77 1.79 18.37
N ALA A 178 -23.76 0.53 17.91
CA ALA A 178 -23.41 -0.63 18.72
C ALA A 178 -21.97 -0.57 19.25
N PHE A 179 -21.01 -0.15 18.41
CA PHE A 179 -19.63 0.08 18.83
C PHE A 179 -19.54 1.13 19.95
N CYS A 180 -20.21 2.28 19.76
CA CYS A 180 -20.19 3.40 20.69
C CYS A 180 -20.83 3.06 22.03
N ALA A 181 -21.84 2.20 22.06
CA ALA A 181 -22.48 1.76 23.31
C ALA A 181 -21.53 1.00 24.25
N HIS A 182 -20.46 0.40 23.71
CA HIS A 182 -19.46 -0.37 24.48
C HIS A 182 -18.09 0.30 24.53
N ALA A 183 -17.92 1.44 23.86
CA ALA A 183 -16.67 2.18 23.78
C ALA A 183 -16.58 3.23 24.90
N ASP A 184 -15.34 3.52 25.33
CA ASP A 184 -15.09 4.74 26.09
C ASP A 184 -15.27 5.97 25.19
N GLN A 185 -15.44 7.15 25.79
CA GLN A 185 -15.72 8.40 25.09
C GLN A 185 -14.76 8.69 23.94
N HIS A 186 -13.44 8.43 24.10
CA HIS A 186 -12.46 8.72 23.05
C HIS A 186 -12.57 7.76 21.86
N ASN A 187 -12.86 6.48 22.11
CA ASN A 187 -13.07 5.50 21.05
C ASN A 187 -14.41 5.70 20.35
N ALA A 188 -15.46 6.05 21.09
CA ALA A 188 -16.77 6.39 20.52
C ALA A 188 -16.66 7.60 19.59
N ALA A 189 -16.07 8.69 20.08
CA ALA A 189 -15.84 9.89 19.28
C ALA A 189 -14.95 9.63 18.06
N LEU A 190 -13.89 8.81 18.19
CA LEU A 190 -13.03 8.44 17.08
C LEU A 190 -13.81 7.70 15.99
N ALA A 191 -14.67 6.75 16.37
CA ALA A 191 -15.45 5.97 15.41
C ALA A 191 -16.46 6.86 14.66
N ARG A 192 -17.23 7.69 15.37
CA ARG A 192 -18.16 8.65 14.77
C ARG A 192 -17.45 9.67 13.89
N PHE A 193 -16.36 10.27 14.37
CA PHE A 193 -15.58 11.24 13.61
C PHE A 193 -15.09 10.66 12.28
N MET A 194 -14.55 9.43 12.28
CA MET A 194 -14.08 8.79 11.06
C MET A 194 -15.23 8.41 10.11
N PHE A 195 -16.39 8.03 10.65
CA PHE A 195 -17.58 7.70 9.87
C PHE A 195 -18.20 8.96 9.24
N GLU A 196 -18.22 10.08 9.94
CA GLU A 196 -18.77 11.34 9.47
C GLU A 196 -17.88 12.10 8.49
N THR A 197 -16.55 12.04 8.71
CA THR A 197 -15.59 12.84 7.93
C THR A 197 -14.80 12.07 6.89
N ALA A 198 -14.96 10.77 6.80
CA ALA A 198 -14.09 9.88 6.00
C ALA A 198 -12.59 10.03 6.32
N ALA A 199 -12.21 10.54 7.48
CA ALA A 199 -10.80 10.69 7.86
C ALA A 199 -10.08 9.32 7.89
N ARG A 200 -8.83 9.28 7.44
CA ARG A 200 -7.98 8.11 7.65
C ARG A 200 -7.60 8.03 9.12
N ILE A 201 -7.39 6.83 9.63
CA ILE A 201 -7.02 6.63 11.04
C ILE A 201 -5.82 7.47 11.47
N ASP A 202 -4.77 7.54 10.62
CA ASP A 202 -3.58 8.35 10.91
C ASP A 202 -3.92 9.85 11.01
N GLN A 203 -4.83 10.35 10.17
CA GLN A 203 -5.31 11.73 10.21
C GLN A 203 -6.12 11.97 11.49
N ALA A 204 -7.09 11.10 11.78
CA ALA A 204 -7.95 11.24 12.95
C ALA A 204 -7.14 11.25 14.27
N ILE A 205 -6.28 10.25 14.49
CA ILE A 205 -5.49 10.19 15.73
C ILE A 205 -4.41 11.28 15.83
N SER A 206 -4.05 11.94 14.73
CA SER A 206 -3.10 13.06 14.76
C SER A 206 -3.73 14.38 15.19
N VAL A 207 -5.06 14.47 15.27
CA VAL A 207 -5.76 15.70 15.67
C VAL A 207 -5.38 16.12 17.09
N THR A 208 -4.97 17.37 17.21
CA THR A 208 -4.65 18.06 18.48
C THR A 208 -5.73 19.07 18.82
N PRO A 209 -5.80 19.61 20.05
CA PRO A 209 -6.73 20.69 20.37
C PRO A 209 -6.64 21.89 19.43
N ASP A 210 -5.43 22.23 18.97
CA ASP A 210 -5.19 23.36 18.07
C ASP A 210 -5.69 23.11 16.63
N ASP A 211 -6.05 21.89 16.31
CA ASP A 211 -6.62 21.54 15.01
C ASP A 211 -8.15 21.65 14.99
N MET A 212 -8.79 22.04 16.10
CA MET A 212 -10.23 22.16 16.23
C MET A 212 -10.69 23.61 16.19
N ASP A 213 -11.51 23.96 15.22
CA ASP A 213 -12.28 25.20 15.19
C ASP A 213 -13.75 24.85 15.49
N LEU A 214 -14.06 24.76 16.78
CA LEU A 214 -15.40 24.34 17.22
C LEU A 214 -16.46 25.40 16.90
N MET A 215 -16.12 26.69 16.91
CA MET A 215 -17.05 27.75 16.53
C MET A 215 -17.39 27.72 15.04
N GLY A 216 -16.39 27.38 14.22
CA GLY A 216 -16.57 27.18 12.78
C GLY A 216 -17.06 25.77 12.40
N HIS A 217 -17.37 24.91 13.36
CA HIS A 217 -17.78 23.51 13.15
C HIS A 217 -16.85 22.76 12.18
N ARG A 218 -15.53 22.87 12.38
CA ARG A 218 -14.56 22.23 11.49
C ARG A 218 -13.32 21.77 12.24
N VAL A 219 -12.68 20.75 11.69
CA VAL A 219 -11.44 20.16 12.20
C VAL A 219 -10.40 20.11 11.09
N ARG A 220 -9.17 20.50 11.39
CA ARG A 220 -8.04 20.43 10.47
C ARG A 220 -7.44 19.03 10.45
N LEU A 221 -7.45 18.41 9.29
CA LEU A 221 -6.76 17.14 9.03
C LEU A 221 -5.42 17.43 8.39
N LYS A 222 -4.34 17.01 9.06
CA LYS A 222 -2.96 17.26 8.61
C LYS A 222 -2.64 16.53 7.31
N ALA A 223 -1.74 17.12 6.52
CA ALA A 223 -1.23 16.52 5.29
C ALA A 223 -0.66 15.12 5.55
N GLN A 224 -0.99 14.16 4.69
CA GLN A 224 -0.47 12.79 4.75
C GLN A 224 -0.41 12.13 3.39
N LYS A 225 0.68 11.41 3.10
CA LYS A 225 0.85 10.54 1.92
C LYS A 225 0.47 11.20 0.60
N GLY A 226 0.95 12.43 0.36
CA GLY A 226 0.68 13.15 -0.89
C GLY A 226 -0.71 13.80 -0.97
N HIS A 227 -1.40 13.91 0.16
CA HIS A 227 -2.61 14.73 0.29
C HIS A 227 -2.31 15.94 1.15
N ASP A 228 -2.75 17.09 0.73
CA ASP A 228 -2.63 18.34 1.46
C ASP A 228 -3.46 18.31 2.75
N GLU A 229 -3.17 19.24 3.65
CA GLU A 229 -4.04 19.46 4.80
C GLU A 229 -5.41 20.01 4.34
N ALA A 230 -6.43 19.68 5.10
CA ALA A 230 -7.78 20.13 4.78
C ALA A 230 -8.59 20.36 6.03
N TRP A 231 -9.39 21.43 6.03
CA TRP A 231 -10.46 21.61 6.99
C TRP A 231 -11.66 20.74 6.59
N VAL A 232 -12.20 20.01 7.55
CA VAL A 232 -13.41 19.19 7.35
C VAL A 232 -14.49 19.75 8.25
N THR A 233 -15.67 19.97 7.68
CA THR A 233 -16.86 20.34 8.43
C THR A 233 -17.35 19.14 9.22
N ILE A 234 -17.81 19.37 10.45
CA ILE A 234 -18.40 18.40 11.35
C ILE A 234 -19.82 18.84 11.76
N SER A 235 -20.66 17.87 12.12
CA SER A 235 -21.99 18.14 12.64
C SER A 235 -21.95 18.88 13.98
N HIS A 236 -23.06 19.47 14.34
CA HIS A 236 -23.22 20.12 15.65
C HIS A 236 -23.03 19.10 16.79
N GLU A 237 -23.56 17.91 16.65
CA GLU A 237 -23.43 16.81 17.59
C GLU A 237 -21.96 16.39 17.79
N MET A 238 -21.22 16.26 16.70
CA MET A 238 -19.79 15.96 16.74
C MET A 238 -19.00 17.09 17.39
N MET A 239 -19.35 18.34 17.11
CA MET A 239 -18.74 19.51 17.76
C MET A 239 -18.92 19.44 19.28
N ILE A 240 -20.14 19.20 19.77
CA ILE A 240 -20.42 19.06 21.20
C ILE A 240 -19.62 17.89 21.81
N GLU A 241 -19.58 16.76 21.11
CA GLU A 241 -18.83 15.60 21.55
C GLU A 241 -17.34 15.91 21.69
N LEU A 242 -16.72 16.53 20.68
CA LEU A 242 -15.31 16.89 20.72
C LEU A 242 -15.00 17.95 21.79
N ALA A 243 -15.88 18.91 22.01
CA ALA A 243 -15.73 19.93 23.06
C ALA A 243 -15.69 19.32 24.46
N ASN A 244 -16.44 18.23 24.69
CA ASN A 244 -16.48 17.51 25.96
C ASN A 244 -15.34 16.51 26.16
N LEU A 245 -14.54 16.22 25.14
CA LEU A 245 -13.39 15.33 25.27
C LEU A 245 -12.21 16.02 25.94
N LYS A 246 -11.68 15.41 27.00
CA LYS A 246 -10.40 15.85 27.59
C LYS A 246 -9.23 15.25 26.79
N PRO A 247 -8.43 16.08 26.09
CA PRO A 247 -7.29 15.56 25.32
C PRO A 247 -6.32 14.78 26.20
N LYS A 248 -5.84 13.66 25.71
CA LYS A 248 -4.87 12.81 26.42
C LYS A 248 -3.47 13.03 25.88
N ARG A 249 -2.45 12.92 26.75
CA ARG A 249 -1.03 12.90 26.37
C ARG A 249 -0.57 11.44 26.28
N PRO A 250 -0.44 10.89 25.06
CA PRO A 250 0.07 9.53 24.91
C PRO A 250 1.51 9.43 25.43
N LYS A 251 1.86 8.29 26.02
CA LYS A 251 3.20 8.02 26.54
C LYS A 251 3.81 6.80 25.85
N ASN A 252 5.05 6.92 25.41
CA ASN A 252 5.81 5.77 24.94
C ASN A 252 6.17 4.88 26.12
N ARG A 253 5.69 3.65 26.14
CA ARG A 253 5.93 2.71 27.26
C ARG A 253 7.38 2.27 27.37
N LYS A 254 8.14 2.30 26.28
CA LYS A 254 9.55 1.86 26.27
C LYS A 254 10.51 2.99 26.68
N THR A 255 10.30 4.20 26.13
CA THR A 255 11.21 5.34 26.36
C THR A 255 10.75 6.27 27.47
N GLY A 256 9.50 6.16 27.92
CA GLY A 256 8.91 7.09 28.88
C GLY A 256 8.51 8.45 28.28
N GLU A 257 8.78 8.71 27.02
CA GLU A 257 8.48 9.96 26.32
C GLU A 257 6.99 10.27 26.34
N VAL A 258 6.63 11.51 26.68
CA VAL A 258 5.26 12.00 26.69
C VAL A 258 5.06 12.87 25.46
N TYR A 259 4.11 12.47 24.61
CA TYR A 259 3.79 13.19 23.38
C TYR A 259 2.85 14.36 23.59
N ALA A 260 2.71 15.21 22.57
CA ALA A 260 1.72 16.28 22.54
C ALA A 260 0.29 15.78 22.75
N PRO A 261 -0.61 16.61 23.29
CA PRO A 261 -2.00 16.22 23.50
C PRO A 261 -2.66 15.76 22.21
N ARG A 262 -3.46 14.70 22.29
CA ARG A 262 -4.28 14.15 21.20
C ARG A 262 -5.73 14.11 21.60
N VAL A 263 -6.61 14.57 20.72
CA VAL A 263 -8.05 14.60 20.98
C VAL A 263 -8.58 13.19 21.25
N PHE A 264 -8.19 12.22 20.42
CA PHE A 264 -8.61 10.82 20.58
C PHE A 264 -7.65 9.97 21.43
N GLY A 265 -6.59 10.54 21.97
CA GLY A 265 -5.70 9.89 22.95
C GLY A 265 -4.72 8.86 22.37
N TYR A 266 -4.50 8.79 21.06
CA TYR A 266 -3.60 7.84 20.41
C TYR A 266 -2.44 8.54 19.70
N GLN A 267 -1.24 7.95 19.77
CA GLN A 267 -0.06 8.42 19.03
C GLN A 267 0.16 7.66 17.72
N SER A 268 -0.27 6.41 17.64
CA SER A 268 -0.03 5.57 16.49
C SER A 268 -1.21 4.66 16.16
N PRO A 269 -1.36 4.22 14.90
CA PRO A 269 -2.43 3.29 14.50
C PRO A 269 -2.35 1.94 15.19
N THR A 270 -1.17 1.52 15.64
CA THR A 270 -1.01 0.26 16.38
C THR A 270 -1.64 0.35 17.77
N GLY A 271 -1.60 1.54 18.39
CA GLY A 271 -2.09 1.75 19.75
C GLY A 271 -3.60 1.57 19.89
N TYR A 272 -4.40 2.02 18.91
CA TYR A 272 -5.85 1.90 18.98
C TYR A 272 -6.36 0.49 18.66
N ARG A 273 -5.70 -0.26 17.78
CA ARG A 273 -6.24 -1.50 17.18
C ARG A 273 -6.60 -2.58 18.21
N LYS A 274 -5.80 -2.73 19.25
CA LYS A 274 -6.08 -3.70 20.32
C LYS A 274 -7.38 -3.35 21.08
N ARG A 275 -7.53 -2.08 21.45
CA ARG A 275 -8.72 -1.60 22.17
C ARG A 275 -9.96 -1.69 21.28
N TRP A 276 -9.87 -1.26 20.03
CA TRP A 276 -10.92 -1.34 19.02
C TRP A 276 -11.47 -2.77 18.89
N LYS A 277 -10.58 -3.75 18.70
CA LYS A 277 -10.96 -5.17 18.62
C LYS A 277 -11.66 -5.66 19.90
N THR A 278 -11.21 -5.22 21.07
CA THR A 278 -11.85 -5.56 22.33
C THR A 278 -13.28 -5.01 22.40
N ILE A 279 -13.49 -3.77 21.96
CA ILE A 279 -14.82 -3.14 21.91
C ILE A 279 -15.74 -3.89 20.94
N CYS A 280 -15.28 -4.21 19.74
CA CYS A 280 -16.06 -5.01 18.79
C CYS A 280 -16.51 -6.36 19.42
N LYS A 281 -15.60 -7.03 20.14
CA LYS A 281 -15.93 -8.28 20.83
C LYS A 281 -16.97 -8.08 21.94
N GLN A 282 -16.85 -7.03 22.74
CA GLN A 282 -17.79 -6.70 23.81
C GLN A 282 -19.17 -6.34 23.27
N ALA A 283 -19.22 -5.63 22.14
CA ALA A 283 -20.45 -5.25 21.47
C ALA A 283 -21.10 -6.38 20.66
N GLY A 284 -20.43 -7.54 20.51
CA GLY A 284 -20.92 -8.65 19.69
C GLY A 284 -21.03 -8.34 18.19
N ILE A 285 -20.26 -7.34 17.70
CA ILE A 285 -20.30 -6.90 16.32
C ILE A 285 -19.07 -7.38 15.53
N ALA A 286 -19.18 -7.33 14.20
CA ALA A 286 -18.05 -7.68 13.30
C ALA A 286 -16.81 -6.84 13.61
N ASP A 287 -15.62 -7.47 13.62
CA ASP A 287 -14.33 -6.78 13.81
C ASP A 287 -13.93 -6.03 12.54
N LEU A 288 -14.61 -4.94 12.23
CA LEU A 288 -14.24 -4.06 11.14
C LEU A 288 -12.98 -3.26 11.49
N SER A 289 -12.10 -3.06 10.49
CA SER A 289 -11.02 -2.09 10.67
C SER A 289 -11.60 -0.68 10.76
N ALA A 290 -10.92 0.25 11.46
CA ALA A 290 -11.35 1.65 11.50
C ALA A 290 -11.51 2.27 10.09
N HIS A 291 -10.74 1.79 9.11
CA HIS A 291 -10.87 2.19 7.72
C HIS A 291 -12.18 1.68 7.09
N ALA A 292 -12.56 0.43 7.36
CA ALA A 292 -13.82 -0.14 6.89
C ALA A 292 -15.01 0.47 7.61
N ALA A 293 -14.95 0.62 8.94
CA ALA A 293 -16.00 1.24 9.72
C ALA A 293 -16.21 2.73 9.37
N GLY A 294 -15.12 3.50 9.23
CA GLY A 294 -15.16 4.92 8.92
C GLY A 294 -15.27 5.20 7.42
N ARG A 295 -14.13 5.14 6.71
CA ARG A 295 -14.03 5.66 5.33
C ARG A 295 -14.86 4.88 4.29
N HIS A 296 -14.91 3.52 4.37
CA HIS A 296 -15.83 2.75 3.52
C HIS A 296 -17.28 3.01 3.95
N GLY A 297 -17.55 2.97 5.27
CA GLY A 297 -18.88 3.25 5.80
C GLY A 297 -19.41 4.61 5.37
N PHE A 298 -18.61 5.68 5.46
CA PHE A 298 -18.99 7.01 4.98
C PHE A 298 -19.47 7.00 3.53
N PHE A 299 -18.68 6.41 2.63
CA PHE A 299 -19.02 6.43 1.21
C PHE A 299 -20.26 5.57 0.91
N THR A 300 -20.33 4.36 1.46
CA THR A 300 -21.49 3.48 1.29
C THR A 300 -22.75 4.09 1.92
N GLU A 301 -22.64 4.70 3.08
CA GLU A 301 -23.76 5.39 3.74
C GLU A 301 -24.33 6.49 2.84
N LEU A 302 -23.49 7.36 2.32
CA LEU A 302 -23.94 8.47 1.49
C LEU A 302 -24.51 7.98 0.15
N THR A 303 -23.78 7.11 -0.56
CA THR A 303 -24.14 6.78 -1.95
C THR A 303 -25.20 5.70 -2.06
N VAL A 304 -25.09 4.65 -1.24
CA VAL A 304 -25.96 3.47 -1.34
C VAL A 304 -27.22 3.64 -0.48
N ARG A 305 -27.07 4.09 0.78
CA ARG A 305 -28.18 4.14 1.73
C ARG A 305 -28.95 5.45 1.65
N GLN A 306 -28.27 6.58 1.40
CA GLN A 306 -28.89 7.90 1.34
C GLN A 306 -29.09 8.43 -0.09
N GLY A 307 -28.58 7.73 -1.12
CA GLY A 307 -28.78 8.10 -2.51
C GLY A 307 -28.03 9.36 -2.96
N VAL A 308 -27.01 9.79 -2.20
CA VAL A 308 -26.16 10.93 -2.59
C VAL A 308 -25.34 10.54 -3.81
N ASP A 309 -25.25 11.44 -4.77
CA ASP A 309 -24.44 11.22 -5.96
C ASP A 309 -22.98 10.91 -5.63
N PRO A 310 -22.37 9.90 -6.29
CA PRO A 310 -21.01 9.45 -5.98
C PRO A 310 -19.93 10.51 -6.14
N ILE A 311 -20.09 11.47 -7.02
CA ILE A 311 -19.12 12.56 -7.24
C ILE A 311 -19.13 13.49 -6.02
N THR A 312 -20.34 13.86 -5.57
CA THR A 312 -20.54 14.67 -4.35
C THR A 312 -20.01 13.96 -3.12
N ALA A 313 -20.30 12.66 -2.95
CA ALA A 313 -19.79 11.86 -1.83
C ALA A 313 -18.25 11.74 -1.87
N ALA A 314 -17.65 11.55 -3.05
CA ALA A 314 -16.22 11.50 -3.22
C ALA A 314 -15.56 12.84 -2.86
N LYS A 315 -16.12 13.97 -3.32
CA LYS A 315 -15.63 15.31 -2.96
C LYS A 315 -15.71 15.54 -1.45
N ALA A 316 -16.82 15.22 -0.81
CA ALA A 316 -16.99 15.33 0.64
C ALA A 316 -15.98 14.48 1.42
N GLY A 317 -15.68 13.27 0.94
CA GLY A 317 -14.69 12.37 1.53
C GLY A 317 -13.25 12.63 1.09
N ARG A 318 -13.00 13.68 0.31
CA ARG A 318 -11.67 14.12 -0.16
C ARG A 318 -10.94 13.04 -0.98
N TRP A 319 -11.65 12.41 -1.91
CA TRP A 319 -11.04 11.66 -3.00
C TRP A 319 -10.80 12.56 -4.20
N SER A 320 -9.75 12.29 -4.96
CA SER A 320 -9.44 13.02 -6.20
C SER A 320 -10.50 12.84 -7.28
N ASP A 321 -11.13 11.66 -7.30
CA ASP A 321 -12.22 11.29 -8.19
C ASP A 321 -13.12 10.22 -7.54
N ALA A 322 -14.27 9.93 -8.15
CA ALA A 322 -15.22 8.93 -7.66
C ALA A 322 -14.88 7.49 -8.06
N THR A 323 -13.93 7.27 -8.97
CA THR A 323 -13.63 5.94 -9.53
C THR A 323 -13.12 4.97 -8.48
N LEU A 324 -12.15 5.42 -7.68
CA LEU A 324 -11.59 4.58 -6.61
C LEU A 324 -12.62 4.24 -5.52
N PRO A 325 -13.35 5.21 -4.94
CA PRO A 325 -14.33 4.90 -3.93
C PRO A 325 -15.50 4.07 -4.47
N LEU A 326 -16.01 4.31 -5.67
CA LEU A 326 -17.03 3.47 -6.30
C LEU A 326 -16.58 2.02 -6.41
N ARG A 327 -15.39 1.78 -6.95
CA ARG A 327 -14.86 0.42 -7.14
C ARG A 327 -14.54 -0.29 -5.84
N SER A 328 -14.19 0.45 -4.79
CA SER A 328 -13.66 -0.12 -3.55
C SER A 328 -14.64 -0.07 -2.37
N TYR A 329 -15.61 0.84 -2.40
CA TYR A 329 -16.50 1.17 -1.28
C TYR A 329 -17.98 1.24 -1.67
N GLY A 330 -18.31 1.26 -2.96
CA GLY A 330 -19.68 1.24 -3.47
C GLY A 330 -20.25 -0.18 -3.42
N HIS A 331 -20.52 -0.69 -2.22
CA HIS A 331 -21.11 -2.00 -2.02
C HIS A 331 -22.61 -1.93 -2.28
N ALA A 332 -23.10 -2.65 -3.30
CA ALA A 332 -24.53 -2.75 -3.56
C ALA A 332 -25.23 -3.50 -2.41
N GLU A 333 -26.25 -2.90 -1.84
CA GLU A 333 -27.06 -3.47 -0.77
C GLU A 333 -28.48 -3.84 -1.26
N ALA A 334 -28.89 -3.34 -2.45
CA ALA A 334 -30.16 -3.70 -3.06
C ALA A 334 -30.13 -5.14 -3.59
N ASP A 335 -31.15 -5.94 -3.27
CA ASP A 335 -31.31 -7.25 -3.87
C ASP A 335 -31.88 -7.17 -5.31
N GLU A 336 -31.89 -8.30 -6.01
CA GLU A 336 -32.38 -8.36 -7.40
C GLU A 336 -33.89 -8.09 -7.48
N ALA A 337 -34.64 -8.42 -6.45
CA ALA A 337 -36.09 -8.18 -6.37
C ALA A 337 -36.41 -6.68 -6.23
N ASP A 338 -35.64 -5.96 -5.40
CA ASP A 338 -35.76 -4.51 -5.24
C ASP A 338 -35.45 -3.78 -6.54
N ILE A 339 -34.42 -4.22 -7.27
CA ILE A 339 -34.06 -3.64 -8.57
C ILE A 339 -35.19 -3.88 -9.56
N ARG A 340 -35.74 -5.10 -9.64
CA ARG A 340 -36.86 -5.43 -10.54
C ARG A 340 -38.13 -4.67 -10.18
N ALA A 341 -38.40 -4.44 -8.90
CA ALA A 341 -39.55 -3.68 -8.44
C ALA A 341 -39.54 -2.23 -8.96
N ARG A 342 -38.37 -1.64 -9.17
CA ARG A 342 -38.23 -0.27 -9.72
C ARG A 342 -38.61 -0.17 -11.21
N PHE A 343 -38.62 -1.27 -11.94
CA PHE A 343 -39.07 -1.34 -13.33
C PHE A 343 -40.56 -1.71 -13.49
N ARG A 344 -41.27 -1.96 -12.39
CA ARG A 344 -42.72 -2.13 -12.41
C ARG A 344 -43.35 -0.76 -12.67
N THR A 345 -43.57 -0.45 -13.92
CA THR A 345 -44.47 0.65 -14.33
C THR A 345 -45.87 0.28 -13.89
N ASN A 346 -46.66 1.22 -13.42
CA ASN A 346 -48.10 1.04 -13.29
C ASN A 346 -48.63 0.49 -14.61
N PRO A 347 -49.47 -0.58 -14.62
CA PRO A 347 -50.04 -1.07 -15.83
C PRO A 347 -50.70 0.11 -16.54
N VAL A 348 -50.28 0.36 -17.78
CA VAL A 348 -50.94 1.36 -18.62
C VAL A 348 -52.40 0.92 -18.69
N GLN A 349 -53.30 1.70 -18.09
CA GLN A 349 -54.76 1.46 -18.19
C GLN A 349 -55.10 1.43 -19.67
N GLY A 350 -55.45 0.25 -20.22
CA GLY A 350 -55.93 0.10 -21.60
C GLY A 350 -55.04 -0.73 -22.55
N ALA A 351 -53.96 -1.33 -22.12
CA ALA A 351 -53.27 -2.30 -23.00
C ALA A 351 -53.77 -3.72 -22.69
N ASP A 352 -54.59 -4.26 -23.60
CA ASP A 352 -54.88 -5.69 -23.67
C ASP A 352 -53.62 -6.47 -23.95
N VAL A 353 -52.90 -6.90 -22.87
CA VAL A 353 -51.72 -7.76 -23.01
C VAL A 353 -52.23 -9.18 -23.31
N GLN A 354 -52.33 -9.51 -24.59
CA GLN A 354 -52.60 -10.89 -24.99
C GLN A 354 -51.44 -11.79 -24.57
N PRO A 355 -51.72 -12.95 -23.93
CA PRO A 355 -50.66 -13.87 -23.52
C PRO A 355 -49.90 -14.39 -24.75
N ILE A 356 -48.59 -14.41 -24.68
CA ILE A 356 -47.63 -14.79 -25.75
C ILE A 356 -47.98 -16.12 -26.43
N ASN A 357 -48.68 -17.01 -25.74
CA ASN A 357 -49.12 -18.31 -26.27
C ASN A 357 -50.16 -18.25 -27.41
N GLN A 358 -50.77 -17.09 -27.69
CA GLN A 358 -51.72 -16.92 -28.81
C GLN A 358 -51.03 -16.42 -30.09
N LEU A 359 -49.81 -15.96 -30.03
CA LEU A 359 -49.07 -15.43 -31.18
C LEU A 359 -48.45 -16.55 -32.05
N THR A 360 -48.30 -17.75 -31.52
CA THR A 360 -47.71 -18.91 -32.26
C THR A 360 -48.71 -19.73 -33.08
N LYS A 361 -50.02 -19.49 -32.95
CA LYS A 361 -51.07 -20.26 -33.69
C LYS A 361 -51.54 -19.62 -35.02
N LYS A 362 -51.01 -18.49 -35.45
CA LYS A 362 -51.40 -17.85 -36.70
C LYS A 362 -50.35 -17.92 -37.84
N ARG A 363 -49.41 -18.90 -37.75
CA ARG A 363 -48.58 -19.25 -38.90
C ARG A 363 -48.71 -20.77 -39.19
N LYS A 364 -49.76 -21.12 -39.89
CA LYS A 364 -49.89 -22.29 -40.77
C LYS A 364 -50.69 -21.91 -41.98
#